data_4790a77c8f98ba2bd3f67ce1e5a41cab
#
_entry.id   4790a77c8f98ba2bd3f67ce1e5a41cab
#
_cell.length_a   1.000
_cell.length_b   1.000
_cell.length_c   1.000
_cell.angle_alpha   90.00
_cell.angle_beta   90.00
_cell.angle_gamma   90.00
#
_symmetry.space_group_name_H-M   'P 1'
#
loop_
_entity.id
_entity.type
_entity.pdbx_description
1 polymer ?
#
loop_
_entity_poly.entity_id
_entity_poly.type
_entity_poly.pdbx_seq_one_letter_code
_entity_poly.pdbx_strand_id
1 'polypeptide(L)' 'EKAGLENKLMGLFERRNLWTFKQLVEETKQPAVWLKEVVTELAVLNRRGPNTGMWTLKDMYKRKGAGDAK' A
#
# COMPACT_ATOMS: atom_id res chain seq x y z
N GLU A 1 8.91 11.05 -8.39
CA GLU A 1 7.66 11.41 -8.99
C GLU A 1 6.57 10.40 -8.66
N LYS A 2 5.35 10.72 -8.95
CA LYS A 2 4.23 9.91 -8.51
C LYS A 2 4.26 8.50 -9.07
N ALA A 3 4.52 8.34 -10.35
CA ALA A 3 4.53 7.01 -10.94
C ALA A 3 5.59 6.12 -10.31
N GLY A 4 6.74 6.68 -10.04
CA GLY A 4 7.80 5.90 -9.40
C GLY A 4 7.41 5.48 -8.00
N LEU A 5 6.76 6.38 -7.26
CA LEU A 5 6.32 6.05 -5.92
C LEU A 5 5.22 4.99 -5.95
N GLU A 6 4.29 5.10 -6.90
CA GLU A 6 3.24 4.10 -7.03
C GLU A 6 3.85 2.73 -7.30
N ASN A 7 4.83 2.65 -8.18
CA ASN A 7 5.46 1.38 -8.49
C ASN A 7 6.16 0.81 -7.26
N LYS A 8 6.82 1.67 -6.50
CA LYS A 8 7.50 1.21 -5.31
C LYS A 8 6.51 0.67 -4.29
N LEU A 9 5.39 1.36 -4.10
CA LEU A 9 4.38 0.91 -3.16
C LEU A 9 3.76 -0.41 -3.60
N MET A 10 3.50 -0.57 -4.89
CA MET A 10 2.96 -1.82 -5.38
C MET A 10 3.91 -2.96 -5.07
N GLY A 11 5.21 -2.73 -5.26
CA GLY A 11 6.19 -3.75 -4.95
C GLY A 11 6.21 -4.11 -3.47
N LEU A 12 6.08 -3.10 -2.61
CA LEU A 12 6.06 -3.36 -1.17
C LEU A 12 4.85 -4.19 -0.78
N PHE A 13 3.69 -3.86 -1.34
CA PHE A 13 2.48 -4.62 -1.01
C PHE A 13 2.50 -6.04 -1.59
N GLU A 14 3.31 -6.28 -2.62
CA GLU A 14 3.49 -7.63 -3.12
C GLU A 14 4.30 -8.47 -2.13
N ARG A 15 5.20 -7.83 -1.41
CA ARG A 15 6.03 -8.55 -0.45
C ARG A 15 5.27 -8.84 0.82
N ARG A 16 4.42 -7.93 1.25
CA ARG A 16 3.61 -8.11 2.44
C ARG A 16 2.27 -7.46 2.20
N ASN A 17 1.21 -8.09 2.63
CA ASN A 17 -0.12 -7.54 2.43
C ASN A 17 -0.45 -6.34 3.31
N LEU A 18 0.17 -6.28 4.46
CA LEU A 18 -0.17 -5.24 5.44
C LEU A 18 1.05 -4.43 5.82
N TRP A 19 0.88 -3.13 5.84
CA TRP A 19 1.95 -2.21 6.21
C TRP A 19 1.39 -1.10 7.09
N THR A 20 2.18 -0.69 8.10
CA THR A 20 1.81 0.52 8.83
C THR A 20 2.32 1.71 8.05
N PHE A 21 1.71 2.88 8.27
CA PHE A 21 2.14 4.05 7.53
C PHE A 21 3.60 4.38 7.84
N LYS A 22 4.00 4.22 9.10
CA LYS A 22 5.37 4.48 9.48
C LYS A 22 6.35 3.62 8.69
N GLN A 23 6.01 2.34 8.52
CA GLN A 23 6.85 1.45 7.74
C GLN A 23 6.93 1.90 6.29
N LEU A 24 5.83 2.36 5.75
CA LEU A 24 5.81 2.82 4.36
C LEU A 24 6.69 4.06 4.20
N VAL A 25 6.64 4.95 5.16
CA VAL A 25 7.49 6.14 5.11
C VAL A 25 8.96 5.73 5.13
N GLU A 26 9.31 4.79 6.00
CA GLU A 26 10.70 4.35 6.12
C GLU A 26 11.18 3.66 4.86
N GLU A 27 10.33 2.86 4.24
CA GLU A 27 10.74 2.13 3.05
C GLU A 27 10.84 3.02 1.81
N THR A 28 9.94 3.99 1.70
CA THR A 28 9.94 4.85 0.52
C THR A 28 10.79 6.10 0.71
N LYS A 29 11.04 6.47 1.96
CA LYS A 29 11.79 7.68 2.27
C LYS A 29 11.19 8.92 1.64
N GLN A 30 9.87 8.95 1.58
CA GLN A 30 9.16 10.10 1.02
C GLN A 30 8.50 10.90 2.13
N PRO A 31 8.23 12.17 1.88
CA PRO A 31 7.52 12.99 2.88
C PRO A 31 6.17 12.38 3.20
N ALA A 32 5.80 12.42 4.48
CA ALA A 32 4.57 11.77 4.91
C ALA A 32 3.34 12.31 4.21
N VAL A 33 3.27 13.61 4.00
CA VAL A 33 2.09 14.20 3.36
C VAL A 33 1.95 13.69 1.93
N TRP A 34 3.03 13.69 1.19
CA TRP A 34 3.03 13.22 -0.19
C TRP A 34 2.71 11.73 -0.24
N LEU A 35 3.34 10.97 0.64
CA LEU A 35 3.12 9.53 0.66
C LEU A 35 1.67 9.22 1.00
N LYS A 36 1.09 9.96 1.94
CA LYS A 36 -0.29 9.71 2.33
C LYS A 36 -1.24 9.86 1.15
N GLU A 37 -1.00 10.87 0.33
CA GLU A 37 -1.84 11.09 -0.83
C GLU A 37 -1.78 9.91 -1.79
N VAL A 38 -0.59 9.42 -2.04
CA VAL A 38 -0.43 8.32 -2.97
C VAL A 38 -0.96 7.02 -2.39
N VAL A 39 -0.66 6.77 -1.13
CA VAL A 39 -1.12 5.55 -0.48
C VAL A 39 -2.65 5.49 -0.45
N THR A 40 -3.28 6.63 -0.19
CA THR A 40 -4.74 6.67 -0.14
C THR A 40 -5.36 6.29 -1.48
N GLU A 41 -4.67 6.57 -2.57
CA GLU A 41 -5.17 6.20 -3.89
C GLU A 41 -5.03 4.72 -4.17
N LEU A 42 -4.01 4.09 -3.64
CA LEU A 42 -3.73 2.69 -3.95
C LEU A 42 -4.20 1.71 -2.89
N ALA A 43 -4.36 2.16 -1.67
CA ALA A 43 -4.61 1.26 -0.55
C ALA A 43 -5.68 1.81 0.37
N VAL A 44 -6.15 0.95 1.25
CA VAL A 44 -7.13 1.36 2.24
C VAL A 44 -6.59 1.07 3.62
N LEU A 45 -7.03 1.85 4.58
CA LEU A 45 -6.62 1.66 5.96
C LEU A 45 -7.62 0.77 6.66
N ASN A 46 -7.13 -0.27 7.30
CA ASN A 46 -8.00 -1.15 8.05
C ASN A 46 -8.39 -0.48 9.34
N ARG A 47 -9.66 -0.35 9.58
CA ARG A 47 -10.15 0.34 10.76
C ARG A 47 -10.78 -0.57 11.77
N ARG A 48 -10.80 -1.86 11.51
CA ARG A 48 -11.40 -2.81 12.42
C ARG A 48 -10.57 -4.06 12.48
N GLY A 49 -10.75 -4.82 13.51
CA GLY A 49 -10.13 -6.12 13.63
C GLY A 49 -8.68 -6.05 14.03
N PRO A 50 -8.01 -7.18 13.97
CA PRO A 50 -6.62 -7.27 14.42
C PRO A 50 -5.65 -6.47 13.57
N ASN A 51 -6.04 -6.06 12.37
CA ASN A 51 -5.15 -5.31 11.52
C ASN A 51 -5.41 -3.82 11.52
N THR A 52 -6.15 -3.34 12.53
CA THR A 52 -6.46 -1.92 12.63
C THR A 52 -5.19 -1.08 12.57
N GLY A 53 -5.22 -0.05 11.78
CA GLY A 53 -4.08 0.84 11.65
C GLY A 53 -3.10 0.44 10.57
N MET A 54 -3.36 -0.66 9.89
CA MET A 54 -2.47 -1.10 8.82
C MET A 54 -3.12 -0.90 7.48
N TRP A 55 -2.30 -0.62 6.47
CA TRP A 55 -2.78 -0.40 5.13
C TRP A 55 -2.66 -1.67 4.30
N THR A 56 -3.61 -1.86 3.40
CA THR A 56 -3.54 -2.97 2.46
C THR A 56 -3.96 -2.44 1.09
N LEU A 57 -3.44 -3.03 0.04
CA LEU A 57 -3.74 -2.58 -1.30
C LEU A 57 -5.21 -2.77 -1.60
N LYS A 58 -5.80 -1.85 -2.36
CA LYS A 58 -7.19 -2.00 -2.76
C LYS A 58 -7.32 -3.21 -3.68
N ASP A 59 -8.47 -3.87 -3.64
CA ASP A 59 -8.66 -5.05 -4.46
C ASP A 59 -8.39 -4.80 -5.92
N MET A 60 -8.78 -3.66 -6.42
CA MET A 60 -8.60 -3.37 -7.83
C MET A 60 -7.14 -3.27 -8.25
N TYR A 61 -6.24 -3.10 -7.27
CA TYR A 61 -4.82 -3.03 -7.56
C TYR A 61 -4.05 -4.27 -7.17
N LYS A 62 -4.70 -5.24 -6.54
CA LYS A 62 -3.99 -6.44 -6.15
C LYS A 62 -3.62 -7.25 -7.38
N ARG A 63 -2.40 -7.85 -7.31
CA ARG A 63 -1.97 -8.63 -8.42
C ARG A 63 -2.83 -9.84 -8.55
N LYS A 64 -3.22 -10.03 -9.72
CA LYS A 64 -4.04 -11.08 -9.83
C LYS A 64 -3.41 -12.27 -10.17
N GLY A 65 -2.30 -12.22 -10.54
CA GLY A 65 -1.64 -13.33 -10.91
C GLY A 65 -2.12 -14.40 -10.25
N ALA A 66 -2.13 -14.18 -9.15
CA ALA A 66 -2.52 -15.15 -8.37
C ALA A 66 -3.88 -15.43 -8.63
N GLY A 67 -4.32 -15.03 -9.11
CA GLY A 67 -5.36 -15.35 -9.12
C GLY A 67 -6.45 -15.33 -9.35
N ASP A 68 -6.55 -15.05 -9.46
CA ASP A 68 -7.55 -14.96 -9.55
C ASP A 68 -8.11 -15.09 -10.45
N ALA A 69 -8.07 -15.25 -10.79
CA ALA A 69 -8.53 -15.36 -11.48
C ALA A 69 -9.56 -15.51 -11.75
N LYS A 70 -9.83 -15.51 -11.61
CA LYS A 70 -10.72 -15.62 -11.84
C LYS A 70 -10.98 -15.48 -12.19
#